data_ec75853070e53b1f47929fbc624af55c
#
_entry.id   ec75853070e53b1f47929fbc624af55c
#
_cell.length_a   1.000
_cell.length_b   1.000
_cell.length_c   1.000
_cell.angle_alpha   90.00
_cell.angle_beta   90.00
_cell.angle_gamma   90.00
#
_symmetry.space_group_name_H-M   'P 1'
#
loop_
_entity.id
_entity.type
_entity.pdbx_description
1 polymer ?
#
loop_
_entity_poly.entity_id
_entity_poly.type
_entity_poly.pdbx_seq_one_letter_code
_entity_poly.pdbx_strand_id
1 'polypeptide(L)'
;QANMKQYNEQEVAQMELAQKAMNIRKKELDADQVKVVERLNQTWDNFTEEQKQQLQQDQTEWFEKRDVDCKVISQKSVYQMTDSEKETYQKQSQYWDEALRAQDQQLQYTKCFNQKTNERIVYLNNVFN
;
A
#
# COMPACT_ATOMS: atom_id res chain seq x y z
N GLN A 1 2.21 6.96 -35.12
CA GLN A 1 1.00 7.36 -34.44
C GLN A 1 1.15 8.71 -33.77
N ALA A 2 0.20 9.56 -33.99
CA ALA A 2 0.21 10.92 -33.44
C ALA A 2 0.20 10.95 -31.91
N ASN A 3 -0.33 9.89 -31.29
CA ASN A 3 -0.48 9.81 -29.83
C ASN A 3 0.69 9.16 -29.12
N MET A 4 1.65 8.66 -29.83
CA MET A 4 2.84 8.07 -29.21
C MET A 4 3.78 9.17 -28.76
N LYS A 5 4.05 9.18 -27.47
CA LYS A 5 5.04 10.07 -26.89
C LYS A 5 6.44 9.51 -27.11
N GLN A 6 7.32 10.32 -27.68
CA GLN A 6 8.72 9.95 -27.84
C GLN A 6 9.52 10.45 -26.64
N TYR A 7 10.41 9.60 -26.14
CA TYR A 7 11.30 9.92 -25.04
C TYR A 7 12.74 9.97 -25.54
N ASN A 8 13.52 10.89 -25.03
CA ASN A 8 14.95 10.91 -25.30
C ASN A 8 15.66 9.83 -24.45
N GLU A 9 16.93 9.58 -24.72
CA GLU A 9 17.71 8.55 -24.03
C GLU A 9 17.76 8.75 -22.51
N GLN A 10 17.87 10.00 -22.08
CA GLN A 10 17.92 10.31 -20.66
C GLN A 10 16.59 10.01 -19.97
N GLU A 11 15.48 10.34 -20.60
CA GLU A 11 14.15 10.03 -20.07
C GLU A 11 13.92 8.53 -19.99
N VAL A 12 14.32 7.78 -21.02
CA VAL A 12 14.23 6.31 -21.03
C VAL A 12 15.06 5.71 -19.90
N ALA A 13 16.29 6.21 -19.70
CA ALA A 13 17.15 5.75 -18.62
C ALA A 13 16.52 5.99 -17.25
N GLN A 14 15.87 7.14 -17.05
CA GLN A 14 15.16 7.45 -15.81
C GLN A 14 13.96 6.55 -15.60
N MET A 15 13.21 6.23 -16.65
CA MET A 15 12.08 5.30 -16.58
C MET A 15 12.55 3.89 -16.20
N GLU A 16 13.67 3.44 -16.76
CA GLU A 16 14.24 2.12 -16.42
C GLU A 16 14.68 2.05 -14.97
N LEU A 17 15.30 3.12 -14.46
CA LEU A 17 15.69 3.20 -13.05
C LEU A 17 14.46 3.17 -12.14
N ALA A 18 13.42 3.92 -12.50
CA ALA A 18 12.16 3.93 -11.74
C ALA A 18 11.54 2.54 -11.72
N GLN A 19 11.55 1.84 -12.86
CA GLN A 19 11.01 0.48 -12.95
C GLN A 19 11.78 -0.49 -12.04
N LYS A 20 13.09 -0.42 -12.04
CA LYS A 20 13.94 -1.26 -11.18
C LYS A 20 13.67 -0.99 -9.70
N ALA A 21 13.59 0.28 -9.33
CA ALA A 21 13.31 0.68 -7.95
C ALA A 21 11.94 0.17 -7.51
N MET A 22 10.93 0.28 -8.35
CA MET A 22 9.58 -0.20 -8.05
C MET A 22 9.54 -1.73 -7.95
N ASN A 23 10.28 -2.44 -8.77
CA ASN A 23 10.36 -3.90 -8.70
C ASN A 23 10.99 -4.37 -7.38
N ILE A 24 12.04 -3.70 -6.94
CA ILE A 24 12.68 -3.98 -5.64
C ILE A 24 11.69 -3.71 -4.51
N ARG A 25 11.04 -2.56 -4.55
CA ARG A 25 10.06 -2.15 -3.55
C ARG A 25 8.88 -3.12 -3.48
N LYS A 26 8.42 -3.59 -4.64
CA LYS A 26 7.35 -4.57 -4.71
C LYS A 26 7.72 -5.87 -3.99
N LYS A 27 8.92 -6.38 -4.22
CA LYS A 27 9.39 -7.60 -3.55
C LYS A 27 9.41 -7.43 -2.04
N GLU A 28 9.92 -6.30 -1.56
CA GLU A 28 9.97 -6.01 -0.14
C GLU A 28 8.57 -5.94 0.48
N LEU A 29 7.66 -5.21 -0.17
CA LEU A 29 6.30 -5.03 0.33
C LEU A 29 5.50 -6.32 0.28
N ASP A 30 5.67 -7.13 -0.77
CA ASP A 30 4.99 -8.43 -0.88
C ASP A 30 5.48 -9.39 0.21
N ALA A 31 6.78 -9.41 0.49
CA ALA A 31 7.35 -10.23 1.57
C ALA A 31 6.83 -9.78 2.93
N ASP A 32 6.76 -8.47 3.16
CA ASP A 32 6.21 -7.92 4.40
C ASP A 32 4.73 -8.25 4.54
N GLN A 33 3.98 -8.25 3.43
CA GLN A 33 2.56 -8.59 3.44
C GLN A 33 2.32 -10.03 3.92
N VAL A 34 3.10 -10.98 3.41
CA VAL A 34 3.02 -12.38 3.84
C VAL A 34 3.25 -12.48 5.34
N LYS A 35 4.28 -11.84 5.85
CA LYS A 35 4.64 -11.87 7.27
C LYS A 35 3.57 -11.25 8.16
N VAL A 36 3.03 -10.11 7.75
CA VAL A 36 2.05 -9.40 8.57
C VAL A 36 0.70 -10.13 8.59
N VAL A 37 0.31 -10.77 7.49
CA VAL A 37 -0.89 -11.59 7.44
C VAL A 37 -0.74 -12.81 8.33
N GLU A 38 0.41 -13.47 8.30
CA GLU A 38 0.68 -14.60 9.20
C GLU A 38 0.59 -14.18 10.66
N ARG A 39 1.17 -13.04 11.03
CA ARG A 39 1.10 -12.53 12.40
C ARG A 39 -0.32 -12.18 12.82
N LEU A 40 -1.10 -11.60 11.93
CA LEU A 40 -2.51 -11.31 12.22
C LEU A 40 -3.26 -12.61 12.49
N ASN A 41 -3.07 -13.62 11.65
CA ASN A 41 -3.72 -14.91 11.81
C ASN A 41 -3.32 -15.60 13.12
N GLN A 42 -2.04 -15.56 13.47
CA GLN A 42 -1.54 -16.11 14.74
C GLN A 42 -2.13 -15.37 15.93
N THR A 43 -2.22 -14.07 15.87
CA THR A 43 -2.81 -13.25 16.93
C THR A 43 -4.29 -13.63 17.12
N TRP A 44 -5.01 -13.77 16.01
CA TRP A 44 -6.41 -14.19 16.05
C TRP A 44 -6.58 -15.59 16.62
N ASP A 45 -5.76 -16.54 16.17
CA ASP A 45 -5.83 -17.94 16.58
C ASP A 45 -5.52 -18.15 18.06
N ASN A 46 -4.78 -17.23 18.67
CA ASN A 46 -4.47 -17.29 20.10
C ASN A 46 -5.64 -16.86 20.99
N PHE A 47 -6.67 -16.25 20.45
CA PHE A 47 -7.87 -15.92 21.21
C PHE A 47 -8.71 -17.16 21.52
N THR A 48 -9.42 -17.13 22.64
CA THR A 48 -10.44 -18.14 22.95
C THR A 48 -11.63 -17.96 22.01
N GLU A 49 -12.47 -18.98 21.90
CA GLU A 49 -13.69 -18.89 21.09
C GLU A 49 -14.61 -17.76 21.57
N GLU A 50 -14.67 -17.55 22.87
CA GLU A 50 -15.46 -16.49 23.49
C GLU A 50 -14.92 -15.10 23.07
N GLN A 51 -13.60 -14.92 23.12
CA GLN A 51 -12.95 -13.69 22.69
C GLN A 51 -13.15 -13.42 21.19
N LYS A 52 -13.04 -14.46 20.37
CA LYS A 52 -13.28 -14.35 18.93
C LYS A 52 -14.72 -13.93 18.64
N GLN A 53 -15.69 -14.47 19.37
CA GLN A 53 -17.09 -14.07 19.20
C GLN A 53 -17.30 -12.59 19.54
N GLN A 54 -16.66 -12.10 20.59
CA GLN A 54 -16.74 -10.69 20.96
C GLN A 54 -16.14 -9.77 19.93
N LEU A 55 -15.09 -10.21 19.22
CA LEU A 55 -14.35 -9.40 18.25
C LEU A 55 -14.82 -9.59 16.82
N GLN A 56 -15.66 -10.58 16.54
CA GLN A 56 -15.94 -11.00 15.15
C GLN A 56 -16.51 -9.89 14.30
N GLN A 57 -17.51 -9.18 14.79
CA GLN A 57 -18.13 -8.09 14.02
C GLN A 57 -17.13 -6.95 13.81
N ASP A 58 -16.43 -6.56 14.85
CA ASP A 58 -15.41 -5.52 14.77
C ASP A 58 -14.31 -5.89 13.78
N GLN A 59 -13.88 -7.15 13.80
CA GLN A 59 -12.83 -7.63 12.88
C GLN A 59 -13.30 -7.62 11.43
N THR A 60 -14.56 -8.01 11.19
CA THR A 60 -15.14 -7.97 9.83
C THR A 60 -15.21 -6.54 9.32
N GLU A 61 -15.68 -5.61 10.13
CA GLU A 61 -15.76 -4.20 9.78
C GLU A 61 -14.36 -3.61 9.53
N TRP A 62 -13.39 -4.04 10.33
CA TRP A 62 -12.01 -3.60 10.14
C TRP A 62 -11.43 -4.05 8.80
N PHE A 63 -11.69 -5.29 8.37
CA PHE A 63 -11.25 -5.77 7.05
C PHE A 63 -11.80 -4.90 5.93
N GLU A 64 -13.08 -4.58 5.99
CA GLU A 64 -13.74 -3.74 4.99
C GLU A 64 -13.15 -2.34 4.99
N LYS A 65 -12.96 -1.77 6.17
CA LYS A 65 -12.39 -0.43 6.31
C LYS A 65 -10.96 -0.36 5.80
N ARG A 66 -10.13 -1.37 6.09
CA ARG A 66 -8.77 -1.43 5.58
C ARG A 66 -8.75 -1.39 4.06
N ASP A 67 -9.60 -2.19 3.43
CA ASP A 67 -9.66 -2.26 1.97
C ASP A 67 -10.06 -0.91 1.36
N VAL A 68 -11.11 -0.30 1.88
CA VAL A 68 -11.59 1.00 1.39
C VAL A 68 -10.55 2.10 1.63
N ASP A 69 -10.01 2.19 2.84
CA ASP A 69 -9.03 3.22 3.20
C ASP A 69 -7.78 3.12 2.32
N CYS A 70 -7.30 1.90 2.07
CA CYS A 70 -6.09 1.70 1.28
C CYS A 70 -6.34 1.93 -0.21
N LYS A 71 -7.53 1.66 -0.71
CA LYS A 71 -7.90 2.04 -2.08
C LYS A 71 -7.93 3.56 -2.25
N VAL A 72 -8.51 4.26 -1.29
CA VAL A 72 -8.57 5.73 -1.31
C VAL A 72 -7.16 6.31 -1.30
N ILE A 73 -6.29 5.81 -0.41
CA ILE A 73 -4.91 6.29 -0.30
C ILE A 73 -4.14 6.02 -1.60
N SER A 74 -4.29 4.83 -2.18
CA SER A 74 -3.56 4.45 -3.39
C SER A 74 -3.98 5.26 -4.63
N GLN A 75 -5.21 5.78 -4.62
CA GLN A 75 -5.78 6.53 -5.74
C GLN A 75 -5.82 8.03 -5.49
N LYS A 76 -5.14 8.51 -4.45
CA LYS A 76 -5.14 9.93 -4.08
C LYS A 76 -4.61 10.78 -5.24
N SER A 77 -5.42 11.71 -5.70
CA SER A 77 -5.05 12.60 -6.79
C SER A 77 -4.16 13.74 -6.30
N VAL A 78 -3.48 14.39 -7.25
CA VAL A 78 -2.63 15.55 -6.98
C VAL A 78 -3.42 16.67 -6.28
N TYR A 79 -4.70 16.80 -6.61
CA TYR A 79 -5.57 17.84 -6.02
C TYR A 79 -5.88 17.60 -4.54
N GLN A 80 -5.69 16.38 -4.06
CA GLN A 80 -5.92 16.00 -2.67
C GLN A 80 -4.65 16.01 -1.84
N MET A 81 -3.52 16.36 -2.45
CA MET A 81 -2.22 16.39 -1.80
C MET A 81 -1.95 17.76 -1.20
N THR A 82 -1.18 17.79 -0.12
CA THR A 82 -0.61 19.03 0.41
C THR A 82 0.43 19.56 -0.58
N ASP A 83 0.82 20.82 -0.44
CA ASP A 83 1.83 21.41 -1.34
C ASP A 83 3.15 20.63 -1.29
N SER A 84 3.56 20.21 -0.10
CA SER A 84 4.78 19.43 0.09
C SER A 84 4.67 18.03 -0.58
N GLU A 85 3.55 17.34 -0.38
CA GLU A 85 3.30 16.04 -1.01
C GLU A 85 3.28 16.17 -2.54
N LYS A 86 2.62 17.21 -3.04
CA LYS A 86 2.51 17.48 -4.47
C LYS A 86 3.88 17.71 -5.11
N GLU A 87 4.72 18.51 -4.48
CA GLU A 87 6.08 18.78 -4.95
C GLU A 87 6.91 17.49 -5.01
N THR A 88 6.87 16.70 -3.94
CA THR A 88 7.57 15.42 -3.87
C THR A 88 7.09 14.47 -4.96
N TYR A 89 5.78 14.34 -5.12
CA TYR A 89 5.19 13.48 -6.12
C TYR A 89 5.59 13.90 -7.53
N GLN A 90 5.54 15.20 -7.82
CA GLN A 90 5.89 15.72 -9.13
C GLN A 90 7.35 15.43 -9.48
N LYS A 91 8.26 15.56 -8.53
CA LYS A 91 9.67 15.23 -8.72
C LYS A 91 9.88 13.75 -9.00
N GLN A 92 9.24 12.89 -8.19
CA GLN A 92 9.37 11.44 -8.33
C GLN A 92 8.74 10.92 -9.60
N SER A 93 7.61 11.48 -10.01
CA SER A 93 6.82 10.98 -11.14
C SER A 93 7.14 11.65 -12.45
N GLN A 94 8.15 12.50 -12.50
CA GLN A 94 8.48 13.32 -13.66
C GLN A 94 8.63 12.51 -14.95
N TYR A 95 9.21 11.31 -14.86
CA TYR A 95 9.49 10.45 -16.00
C TYR A 95 8.62 9.20 -16.05
N TRP A 96 7.53 9.16 -15.28
CA TRP A 96 6.66 7.98 -15.22
C TRP A 96 5.68 7.98 -16.39
N ASP A 97 5.49 6.80 -17.00
CA ASP A 97 4.38 6.54 -17.89
C ASP A 97 3.18 6.01 -17.10
N GLU A 98 2.11 5.65 -17.80
CA GLU A 98 0.90 5.11 -17.16
C GLU A 98 1.16 3.80 -16.42
N ALA A 99 2.01 2.94 -16.98
CA ALA A 99 2.33 1.65 -16.36
C ALA A 99 3.06 1.86 -15.03
N LEU A 100 4.01 2.78 -14.98
CA LEU A 100 4.72 3.10 -13.73
C LEU A 100 3.78 3.73 -12.70
N ARG A 101 2.86 4.59 -13.12
CA ARG A 101 1.87 5.19 -12.22
C ARG A 101 0.94 4.13 -11.64
N ALA A 102 0.48 3.19 -12.46
CA ALA A 102 -0.35 2.09 -12.00
C ALA A 102 0.41 1.21 -11.02
N GLN A 103 1.67 0.92 -11.30
CA GLN A 103 2.52 0.14 -10.39
C GLN A 103 2.73 0.86 -9.06
N ASP A 104 2.95 2.18 -9.10
CA ASP A 104 3.08 2.98 -7.88
C ASP A 104 1.81 2.91 -7.03
N GLN A 105 0.64 2.98 -7.65
CA GLN A 105 -0.63 2.86 -6.93
C GLN A 105 -0.73 1.51 -6.21
N GLN A 106 -0.31 0.44 -6.86
CA GLN A 106 -0.28 -0.88 -6.22
C GLN A 106 0.68 -0.92 -5.03
N LEU A 107 1.84 -0.30 -5.16
CA LEU A 107 2.80 -0.21 -4.06
C LEU A 107 2.22 0.58 -2.89
N GLN A 108 1.53 1.68 -3.16
CA GLN A 108 0.89 2.47 -2.12
C GLN A 108 -0.22 1.69 -1.42
N TYR A 109 -0.98 0.90 -2.17
CA TYR A 109 -2.00 0.02 -1.57
C TYR A 109 -1.37 -1.00 -0.63
N THR A 110 -0.34 -1.71 -1.08
CA THR A 110 0.32 -2.75 -0.27
C THR A 110 0.97 -2.15 0.97
N LYS A 111 1.61 -1.00 0.83
CA LYS A 111 2.20 -0.27 1.96
C LYS A 111 1.14 0.07 3.01
N CYS A 112 0.01 0.61 2.57
CA CYS A 112 -1.13 0.93 3.44
C CYS A 112 -1.67 -0.33 4.11
N PHE A 113 -1.87 -1.40 3.34
CA PHE A 113 -2.33 -2.70 3.84
C PHE A 113 -1.45 -3.20 4.97
N ASN A 114 -0.15 -3.20 4.77
CA ASN A 114 0.83 -3.68 5.76
C ASN A 114 0.80 -2.81 7.02
N GLN A 115 0.75 -1.51 6.86
CA GLN A 115 0.70 -0.57 7.98
C GLN A 115 -0.58 -0.74 8.81
N LYS A 116 -1.73 -0.79 8.16
CA LYS A 116 -3.03 -0.98 8.83
C LYS A 116 -3.08 -2.32 9.55
N THR A 117 -2.55 -3.36 8.94
CA THR A 117 -2.52 -4.70 9.53
C THR A 117 -1.60 -4.75 10.75
N ASN A 118 -0.44 -4.11 10.69
CA ASN A 118 0.44 -3.99 11.87
C ASN A 118 -0.25 -3.25 13.01
N GLU A 119 -0.95 -2.18 12.71
CA GLU A 119 -1.72 -1.43 13.72
C GLU A 119 -2.81 -2.30 14.35
N ARG A 120 -3.48 -3.11 13.53
CA ARG A 120 -4.52 -4.03 14.05
C ARG A 120 -3.95 -5.09 14.98
N ILE A 121 -2.79 -5.64 14.64
CA ILE A 121 -2.10 -6.63 15.49
C ILE A 121 -1.81 -6.02 16.87
N VAL A 122 -1.30 -4.80 16.90
CA VAL A 122 -1.05 -4.09 18.16
C VAL A 122 -2.35 -3.91 18.95
N TYR A 123 -3.43 -3.49 18.28
CA TYR A 123 -4.74 -3.33 18.89
C TYR A 123 -5.22 -4.65 19.49
N LEU A 124 -5.18 -5.74 18.73
CA LEU A 124 -5.65 -7.05 19.18
C LEU A 124 -4.83 -7.60 20.34
N ASN A 125 -3.52 -7.34 20.35
CA ASN A 125 -2.66 -7.76 21.45
C ASN A 125 -2.99 -7.05 22.78
N ASN A 126 -3.69 -5.93 22.72
CA ASN A 126 -4.01 -5.11 23.88
C ASN A 126 -5.49 -5.01 24.21
N VAL A 127 -6.36 -5.56 23.37
CA VAL A 127 -7.81 -5.34 23.46
C VAL A 127 -8.44 -5.91 24.74
N PHE A 128 -7.88 -6.97 25.30
CA PHE A 128 -8.36 -7.59 26.54
C PHE A 128 -7.48 -7.30 27.76
N ASN A 129 -6.54 -6.41 27.64
CA ASN A 129 -5.66 -6.05 28.75
C ASN A 129 -6.27 -4.99 29.65
#